data_7b170037dbf2f3bfb3eff1bd2a7833dd
#
_entry.id   7b170037dbf2f3bfb3eff1bd2a7833dd
#
_cell.length_a   1.000
_cell.length_b   1.000
_cell.length_c   1.000
_cell.angle_alpha   90.00
_cell.angle_beta   90.00
_cell.angle_gamma   90.00
#
_symmetry.space_group_name_H-M   'P 1'
#
loop_
_entity.id
_entity.type
_entity.pdbx_description
1 polymer ?
#
loop_
_entity_poly.entity_id
_entity_poly.type
_entity_poly.pdbx_seq_one_letter_code
_entity_poly.pdbx_strand_id
1 'polypeptide(L)'
;GFQDRRNRPLCHLSKTSFSRSTSLLSGAKVQIIFNSANILPVFSRINCIFASMIYPQNFEQKIGFDQIRQLLKEKCLSTLGEERVTDMAFSDRFSEVEEHLDQVFEFVRILREEDNFPAQYFFDVRPSLKRIRVEGMYLDEQELFDLRRSLETIRDIVRFLQKSENEEEEETTSPYPCLKRLAGDITVFPQLIGKISGILSPYGKIKDNASAELARIRRELASTMGS
;
A
#
# COMPACT_ATOMS: atom_id res chain seq x y z
N GLY A 1 -10.08 13.32 -46.79
CA GLY A 1 -9.73 14.28 -45.77
C GLY A 1 -10.59 14.08 -44.56
N PHE A 2 -10.16 13.33 -43.56
CA PHE A 2 -10.81 13.27 -42.25
C PHE A 2 -9.97 14.11 -41.28
N GLN A 3 -10.57 15.17 -40.73
CA GLN A 3 -9.98 16.02 -39.75
C GLN A 3 -10.14 15.39 -38.38
N ASP A 4 -9.01 15.18 -37.75
CA ASP A 4 -8.79 14.74 -36.36
C ASP A 4 -9.31 15.80 -35.37
N ARG A 5 -10.38 15.50 -34.63
CA ARG A 5 -10.88 16.34 -33.54
C ARG A 5 -10.23 15.87 -32.25
N ARG A 6 -9.17 16.56 -31.83
CA ARG A 6 -8.53 16.41 -30.52
C ARG A 6 -9.52 16.74 -29.41
N ASN A 7 -9.82 15.74 -28.59
CA ASN A 7 -10.47 15.93 -27.32
C ASN A 7 -9.58 16.74 -26.37
N ARG A 8 -10.03 17.93 -26.02
CA ARG A 8 -9.43 18.71 -24.92
C ARG A 8 -10.05 18.24 -23.61
N PRO A 9 -9.28 18.04 -22.54
CA PRO A 9 -9.84 17.76 -21.23
C PRO A 9 -10.46 19.03 -20.65
N LEU A 10 -11.71 18.91 -20.20
CA LEU A 10 -12.43 19.91 -19.43
C LEU A 10 -11.88 19.93 -18.00
N CYS A 11 -10.97 20.83 -17.70
CA CYS A 11 -10.60 21.24 -16.35
C CYS A 11 -10.19 22.71 -16.37
N HIS A 12 -11.18 23.59 -16.52
CA HIS A 12 -11.06 24.98 -16.10
C HIS A 12 -12.24 25.31 -15.17
N LEU A 13 -12.07 25.01 -13.90
CA LEU A 13 -12.84 25.69 -12.86
C LEU A 13 -12.20 27.05 -12.62
N SER A 14 -12.72 28.04 -13.35
CA SER A 14 -12.39 29.44 -13.15
C SER A 14 -12.83 29.88 -11.76
N LYS A 15 -11.91 30.53 -11.05
CA LYS A 15 -12.20 31.35 -9.86
C LYS A 15 -13.21 32.41 -10.24
N THR A 16 -14.47 32.22 -9.92
CA THR A 16 -15.46 33.27 -9.99
C THR A 16 -15.32 34.15 -8.76
N SER A 17 -14.72 35.31 -8.96
CA SER A 17 -14.81 36.44 -8.05
C SER A 17 -16.28 36.85 -7.93
N PHE A 18 -16.83 36.78 -6.74
CA PHE A 18 -18.17 37.21 -6.43
C PHE A 18 -18.19 38.75 -6.37
N SER A 19 -18.54 39.41 -7.45
CA SER A 19 -18.80 40.84 -7.46
C SER A 19 -20.24 41.09 -6.97
N ARG A 20 -20.37 41.92 -5.95
CA ARG A 20 -21.65 42.44 -5.44
C ARG A 20 -22.38 43.21 -6.53
N SER A 21 -23.50 42.70 -6.97
CA SER A 21 -24.52 43.50 -7.67
C SER A 21 -25.66 43.79 -6.70
N THR A 22 -25.75 45.03 -6.25
CA THR A 22 -26.91 45.54 -5.53
C THR A 22 -27.97 45.92 -6.53
N SER A 23 -29.07 45.18 -6.61
CA SER A 23 -30.32 45.69 -7.22
C SER A 23 -31.34 45.96 -6.13
N LEU A 24 -31.74 47.20 -6.07
CA LEU A 24 -32.82 47.74 -5.23
C LEU A 24 -34.17 47.17 -5.67
N LEU A 25 -34.83 46.41 -4.81
CA LEU A 25 -36.27 46.28 -4.79
C LEU A 25 -36.78 46.40 -3.35
N SER A 26 -37.72 47.29 -3.24
CA SER A 26 -38.44 47.83 -2.11
C SER A 26 -39.06 46.78 -1.19
N GLY A 27 -38.91 46.99 0.13
CA GLY A 27 -39.91 46.62 1.14
C GLY A 27 -39.79 45.25 1.75
N ALA A 28 -39.00 45.14 2.76
CA ALA A 28 -38.99 44.38 4.01
C ALA A 28 -37.56 43.90 4.33
N LYS A 29 -36.88 44.61 5.20
CA LYS A 29 -35.63 44.17 5.80
C LYS A 29 -35.92 43.02 6.77
N VAL A 30 -35.80 41.79 6.31
CA VAL A 30 -35.60 40.64 7.21
C VAL A 30 -34.10 40.54 7.43
N GLN A 31 -33.65 41.10 8.54
CA GLN A 31 -32.28 41.02 8.98
C GLN A 31 -32.08 39.64 9.63
N ILE A 32 -31.70 38.62 8.81
CA ILE A 32 -31.29 37.34 9.32
C ILE A 32 -29.91 37.53 9.91
N ILE A 33 -29.82 37.71 11.22
CA ILE A 33 -28.56 37.64 11.98
C ILE A 33 -28.13 36.18 11.99
N PHE A 34 -27.27 35.81 11.05
CA PHE A 34 -26.58 34.56 11.09
C PHE A 34 -25.58 34.61 12.26
N ASN A 35 -25.98 34.06 13.40
CA ASN A 35 -25.08 33.85 14.52
C ASN A 35 -24.18 32.65 14.17
N SER A 36 -22.99 32.95 13.66
CA SER A 36 -22.04 31.99 13.06
C SER A 36 -21.61 30.83 14.02
N ALA A 37 -21.87 31.00 15.31
CA ALA A 37 -21.44 29.99 16.33
C ALA A 37 -22.34 28.74 16.39
N ASN A 38 -23.60 28.82 15.91
CA ASN A 38 -24.55 27.70 16.04
C ASN A 38 -24.84 26.94 14.74
N ILE A 39 -24.28 27.37 13.61
CA ILE A 39 -24.54 26.74 12.30
C ILE A 39 -23.53 25.63 12.01
N LEU A 40 -22.27 25.78 12.47
CA LEU A 40 -21.22 24.78 12.26
C LEU A 40 -21.57 23.36 12.76
N PRO A 41 -22.12 23.16 13.98
CA PRO A 41 -22.49 21.83 14.44
C PRO A 41 -23.70 21.23 13.70
N VAL A 42 -24.61 22.08 13.16
CA VAL A 42 -25.78 21.62 12.39
C VAL A 42 -25.33 21.16 10.99
N PHE A 43 -24.44 21.91 10.33
CA PHE A 43 -23.88 21.48 9.03
C PHE A 43 -23.06 20.22 9.14
N SER A 44 -22.25 20.05 10.20
CA SER A 44 -21.52 18.83 10.47
C SER A 44 -22.44 17.63 10.70
N ARG A 45 -23.54 17.80 11.44
CA ARG A 45 -24.55 16.74 11.64
C ARG A 45 -25.33 16.43 10.36
N ILE A 46 -25.65 17.43 9.55
CA ILE A 46 -26.32 17.23 8.27
C ILE A 46 -25.43 16.47 7.30
N ASN A 47 -24.14 16.80 7.21
CA ASN A 47 -23.18 16.04 6.38
C ASN A 47 -23.04 14.59 6.84
N CYS A 48 -23.00 14.31 8.15
CA CYS A 48 -23.00 12.94 8.66
C CYS A 48 -24.27 12.17 8.32
N ILE A 49 -25.44 12.83 8.36
CA ILE A 49 -26.72 12.21 7.99
C ILE A 49 -26.77 11.94 6.49
N PHE A 50 -26.29 12.85 5.64
CA PHE A 50 -26.25 12.64 4.20
C PHE A 50 -25.23 11.58 3.80
N ALA A 51 -24.06 11.48 4.43
CA ALA A 51 -23.09 10.43 4.19
C ALA A 51 -23.69 9.05 4.51
N SER A 52 -24.41 8.91 5.62
CA SER A 52 -25.11 7.67 5.97
C SER A 52 -26.27 7.34 5.03
N MET A 53 -26.87 8.32 4.36
CA MET A 53 -27.94 8.12 3.37
C MET A 53 -27.41 7.81 1.96
N ILE A 54 -26.21 8.31 1.61
CA ILE A 54 -25.61 8.10 0.28
C ILE A 54 -24.98 6.70 0.16
N TYR A 55 -24.54 6.12 1.29
CA TYR A 55 -23.95 4.79 1.31
C TYR A 55 -24.77 3.81 2.17
N PRO A 56 -25.90 3.29 1.67
CA PRO A 56 -26.64 2.24 2.36
C PRO A 56 -25.80 0.96 2.45
N GLN A 57 -26.00 0.17 3.51
CA GLN A 57 -25.22 -1.04 3.80
C GLN A 57 -25.12 -2.05 2.63
N ASN A 58 -26.11 -2.07 1.74
CA ASN A 58 -26.13 -2.97 0.58
C ASN A 58 -25.82 -2.26 -0.76
N PHE A 59 -25.25 -1.07 -0.72
CA PHE A 59 -24.94 -0.28 -1.92
C PHE A 59 -23.96 -1.03 -2.83
N GLU A 60 -22.89 -1.58 -2.27
CA GLU A 60 -21.86 -2.31 -3.02
C GLU A 60 -22.45 -3.49 -3.80
N GLN A 61 -23.36 -4.25 -3.18
CA GLN A 61 -24.07 -5.35 -3.86
C GLN A 61 -24.95 -4.84 -5.01
N LYS A 62 -25.68 -3.74 -4.79
CA LYS A 62 -26.57 -3.18 -5.79
C LYS A 62 -25.84 -2.68 -7.04
N ILE A 63 -24.63 -2.15 -6.89
CA ILE A 63 -23.81 -1.68 -8.03
C ILE A 63 -22.91 -2.79 -8.60
N GLY A 64 -22.92 -3.99 -8.03
CA GLY A 64 -22.08 -5.11 -8.47
C GLY A 64 -20.59 -4.97 -8.06
N PHE A 65 -20.27 -4.13 -7.07
CA PHE A 65 -18.90 -3.95 -6.61
C PHE A 65 -18.30 -5.22 -6.01
N ASP A 66 -19.14 -6.11 -5.47
CA ASP A 66 -18.70 -7.42 -4.97
C ASP A 66 -18.02 -8.26 -6.07
N GLN A 67 -18.49 -8.16 -7.32
CA GLN A 67 -17.86 -8.85 -8.46
C GLN A 67 -16.48 -8.25 -8.76
N ILE A 68 -16.34 -6.92 -8.71
CA ILE A 68 -15.04 -6.25 -8.88
C ILE A 68 -14.09 -6.65 -7.78
N ARG A 69 -14.57 -6.69 -6.51
CA ARG A 69 -13.76 -7.15 -5.38
C ARG A 69 -13.28 -8.58 -5.55
N GLN A 70 -14.13 -9.47 -6.06
CA GLN A 70 -13.75 -10.85 -6.36
C GLN A 70 -12.68 -10.92 -7.45
N LEU A 71 -12.83 -10.19 -8.56
CA LEU A 71 -11.83 -10.13 -9.63
C LEU A 71 -10.48 -9.57 -9.14
N LEU A 72 -10.50 -8.59 -8.22
CA LEU A 72 -9.28 -8.06 -7.62
C LEU A 72 -8.59 -9.11 -6.74
N LYS A 73 -9.34 -9.87 -5.93
CA LYS A 73 -8.80 -10.98 -5.13
C LYS A 73 -8.09 -12.02 -5.98
N GLU A 74 -8.66 -12.40 -7.11
CA GLU A 74 -8.06 -13.36 -8.04
C GLU A 74 -6.74 -12.87 -8.66
N LYS A 75 -6.48 -11.56 -8.63
CA LYS A 75 -5.22 -10.96 -9.10
C LYS A 75 -4.20 -10.72 -7.98
N CYS A 76 -4.56 -10.94 -6.72
CA CYS A 76 -3.65 -10.77 -5.62
C CYS A 76 -2.53 -11.82 -5.65
N LEU A 77 -1.30 -11.40 -5.34
CA LEU A 77 -0.13 -12.28 -5.28
C LEU A 77 0.04 -12.97 -3.92
N SER A 78 -0.76 -12.57 -2.92
CA SER A 78 -0.68 -13.08 -1.57
C SER A 78 -2.00 -12.92 -0.83
N THR A 79 -2.19 -13.72 0.23
CA THR A 79 -3.33 -13.61 1.16
C THR A 79 -3.41 -12.25 1.83
N LEU A 80 -2.27 -11.57 2.03
CA LEU A 80 -2.21 -10.19 2.54
C LEU A 80 -2.91 -9.21 1.59
N GLY A 81 -2.72 -9.37 0.29
CA GLY A 81 -3.42 -8.59 -0.73
C GLY A 81 -4.93 -8.87 -0.74
N GLU A 82 -5.32 -10.13 -0.63
CA GLU A 82 -6.73 -10.52 -0.57
C GLU A 82 -7.44 -9.94 0.67
N GLU A 83 -6.77 -9.92 1.83
CA GLU A 83 -7.26 -9.26 3.03
C GLU A 83 -7.49 -7.77 2.79
N ARG A 84 -6.52 -7.07 2.18
CA ARG A 84 -6.66 -5.65 1.84
C ARG A 84 -7.84 -5.38 0.91
N VAL A 85 -8.04 -6.22 -0.10
CA VAL A 85 -9.21 -6.12 -0.99
C VAL A 85 -10.51 -6.40 -0.24
N THR A 86 -10.50 -7.29 0.74
CA THR A 86 -11.68 -7.56 1.60
C THR A 86 -12.04 -6.35 2.46
N ASP A 87 -11.01 -5.69 3.00
CA ASP A 87 -11.15 -4.55 3.91
C ASP A 87 -11.40 -3.22 3.18
N MET A 88 -11.41 -3.22 1.84
CA MET A 88 -11.74 -2.02 1.07
C MET A 88 -13.12 -1.50 1.44
N ALA A 89 -13.20 -0.26 1.83
CA ALA A 89 -14.42 0.43 2.20
C ALA A 89 -14.56 1.76 1.44
N PHE A 90 -15.79 2.22 1.34
CA PHE A 90 -16.07 3.54 0.81
C PHE A 90 -15.48 4.62 1.73
N SER A 91 -14.86 5.63 1.14
CA SER A 91 -14.41 6.84 1.84
C SER A 91 -15.04 8.07 1.20
N ASP A 92 -15.52 9.00 2.03
CA ASP A 92 -16.01 10.32 1.65
C ASP A 92 -14.94 11.43 1.89
N ARG A 93 -13.77 11.05 2.39
CA ARG A 93 -12.65 11.98 2.63
C ARG A 93 -11.84 12.18 1.36
N PHE A 94 -12.01 13.34 0.75
CA PHE A 94 -11.35 13.67 -0.52
C PHE A 94 -9.84 13.46 -0.47
N SER A 95 -9.17 13.94 0.57
CA SER A 95 -7.70 13.81 0.70
C SER A 95 -7.21 12.37 0.78
N GLU A 96 -7.98 11.48 1.42
CA GLU A 96 -7.65 10.07 1.51
C GLU A 96 -7.83 9.35 0.16
N VAL A 97 -8.93 9.67 -0.53
CA VAL A 97 -9.19 9.13 -1.87
C VAL A 97 -8.14 9.61 -2.87
N GLU A 98 -7.79 10.91 -2.84
CA GLU A 98 -6.75 11.51 -3.70
C GLU A 98 -5.40 10.82 -3.46
N GLU A 99 -4.98 10.67 -2.20
CA GLU A 99 -3.73 9.99 -1.85
C GLU A 99 -3.68 8.55 -2.37
N HIS A 100 -4.76 7.77 -2.20
CA HIS A 100 -4.83 6.40 -2.71
C HIS A 100 -4.77 6.35 -4.25
N LEU A 101 -5.43 7.29 -4.94
CA LEU A 101 -5.36 7.38 -6.39
C LEU A 101 -3.96 7.71 -6.88
N ASP A 102 -3.26 8.63 -6.21
CA ASP A 102 -1.89 8.98 -6.54
C ASP A 102 -0.94 7.80 -6.32
N GLN A 103 -1.08 7.05 -5.21
CA GLN A 103 -0.32 5.82 -4.97
C GLN A 103 -0.55 4.78 -6.08
N VAL A 104 -1.79 4.58 -6.50
CA VAL A 104 -2.11 3.65 -7.60
C VAL A 104 -1.54 4.16 -8.92
N PHE A 105 -1.63 5.45 -9.20
CA PHE A 105 -1.07 6.06 -10.41
C PHE A 105 0.44 5.89 -10.49
N GLU A 106 1.16 6.18 -9.41
CA GLU A 106 2.61 5.96 -9.32
C GLU A 106 2.96 4.48 -9.52
N PHE A 107 2.21 3.56 -8.92
CA PHE A 107 2.47 2.13 -9.08
C PHE A 107 2.21 1.63 -10.50
N VAL A 108 1.16 2.15 -11.17
CA VAL A 108 0.92 1.85 -12.60
C VAL A 108 2.05 2.38 -13.49
N ARG A 109 2.64 3.54 -13.15
CA ARG A 109 3.83 4.03 -13.83
C ARG A 109 5.00 3.08 -13.65
N ILE A 110 5.30 2.65 -12.42
CA ILE A 110 6.34 1.64 -12.14
C ILE A 110 6.15 0.41 -13.03
N LEU A 111 4.95 -0.15 -13.07
CA LEU A 111 4.67 -1.35 -13.88
C LEU A 111 4.83 -1.15 -15.40
N ARG A 112 4.80 0.08 -15.88
CA ARG A 112 4.95 0.42 -17.31
C ARG A 112 6.36 0.82 -17.69
N GLU A 113 7.06 1.48 -16.78
CA GLU A 113 8.33 2.16 -17.05
C GLU A 113 9.53 1.38 -16.49
N GLU A 114 9.31 0.50 -15.50
CA GLU A 114 10.37 -0.18 -14.76
C GLU A 114 10.31 -1.71 -14.94
N ASP A 115 11.28 -2.26 -15.63
CA ASP A 115 11.35 -3.72 -15.87
C ASP A 115 11.80 -4.50 -14.62
N ASN A 116 12.43 -3.84 -13.64
CA ASN A 116 13.13 -4.49 -12.52
C ASN A 116 12.47 -4.24 -11.15
N PHE A 117 11.18 -3.89 -11.11
CA PHE A 117 10.49 -3.75 -9.83
C PHE A 117 10.42 -5.09 -9.10
N PRO A 118 10.85 -5.19 -7.83
CA PRO A 118 10.95 -6.46 -7.08
C PRO A 118 9.59 -6.95 -6.57
N ALA A 119 8.66 -7.25 -7.46
CA ALA A 119 7.30 -7.71 -7.16
C ALA A 119 7.22 -9.24 -7.00
N GLN A 120 8.10 -9.84 -6.18
CA GLN A 120 8.15 -11.30 -6.02
C GLN A 120 8.16 -11.68 -4.53
N TYR A 121 7.72 -12.93 -4.24
CA TYR A 121 7.87 -13.56 -2.92
C TYR A 121 7.15 -12.84 -1.77
N PHE A 122 5.86 -12.59 -1.93
CA PHE A 122 4.99 -12.06 -0.89
C PHE A 122 4.37 -13.20 -0.07
N PHE A 123 5.12 -13.72 0.90
CA PHE A 123 4.61 -14.78 1.79
C PHE A 123 3.99 -14.20 3.05
N ASP A 124 2.89 -14.79 3.52
CA ASP A 124 2.33 -14.45 4.83
C ASP A 124 3.08 -15.20 5.93
N VAL A 125 4.07 -14.53 6.49
CA VAL A 125 4.89 -15.08 7.59
C VAL A 125 4.31 -14.80 8.98
N ARG A 126 3.18 -14.07 9.08
CA ARG A 126 2.56 -13.70 10.36
C ARG A 126 2.17 -14.90 11.23
N PRO A 127 1.58 -15.99 10.70
CA PRO A 127 1.25 -17.17 11.50
C PRO A 127 2.49 -17.80 12.12
N SER A 128 3.55 -17.97 11.35
CA SER A 128 4.83 -18.54 11.79
C SER A 128 5.50 -17.68 12.85
N LEU A 129 5.54 -16.35 12.64
CA LEU A 129 6.07 -15.39 13.60
C LEU A 129 5.25 -15.33 14.90
N LYS A 130 3.92 -15.52 14.83
CA LYS A 130 3.06 -15.58 16.01
C LYS A 130 3.34 -16.86 16.81
N ARG A 131 3.55 -18.00 16.12
CA ARG A 131 3.83 -19.29 16.74
C ARG A 131 5.14 -19.30 17.51
N ILE A 132 6.22 -18.75 16.97
CA ILE A 132 7.54 -18.73 17.61
C ILE A 132 7.66 -17.79 18.81
N ARG A 133 6.62 -17.03 19.15
CA ARG A 133 6.58 -16.27 20.41
C ARG A 133 6.45 -17.19 21.63
N VAL A 134 6.02 -18.42 21.42
CA VAL A 134 5.91 -19.42 22.48
C VAL A 134 7.29 -20.06 22.67
N GLU A 135 7.76 -20.11 23.91
CA GLU A 135 9.05 -20.71 24.24
C GLU A 135 9.13 -22.16 23.77
N GLY A 136 10.27 -22.55 23.23
CA GLY A 136 10.50 -23.90 22.65
C GLY A 136 9.98 -24.08 21.22
N MET A 137 9.28 -23.11 20.65
CA MET A 137 8.88 -23.15 19.25
C MET A 137 9.95 -22.58 18.34
N TYR A 138 10.03 -23.11 17.11
CA TYR A 138 11.00 -22.68 16.10
C TYR A 138 10.35 -22.62 14.71
N LEU A 139 11.01 -21.95 13.78
CA LEU A 139 10.66 -21.96 12.36
C LEU A 139 11.29 -23.21 11.72
N ASP A 140 10.52 -23.88 10.88
CA ASP A 140 11.09 -24.94 10.05
C ASP A 140 11.91 -24.35 8.88
N GLU A 141 12.51 -25.22 8.07
CA GLU A 141 13.40 -24.87 6.97
C GLU A 141 12.67 -24.00 5.93
N GLN A 142 11.43 -24.36 5.59
CA GLN A 142 10.62 -23.64 4.62
C GLN A 142 10.15 -22.28 5.15
N GLU A 143 9.66 -22.24 6.38
CA GLU A 143 9.20 -21.01 7.03
C GLU A 143 10.35 -19.99 7.17
N LEU A 144 11.54 -20.45 7.51
CA LEU A 144 12.73 -19.61 7.61
C LEU A 144 13.15 -19.09 6.22
N PHE A 145 13.00 -19.91 5.19
CA PHE A 145 13.28 -19.53 3.81
C PHE A 145 12.28 -18.48 3.30
N ASP A 146 11.00 -18.68 3.56
CA ASP A 146 9.93 -17.74 3.19
C ASP A 146 10.08 -16.41 3.92
N LEU A 147 10.44 -16.43 5.20
CA LEU A 147 10.76 -15.24 5.97
C LEU A 147 11.93 -14.48 5.34
N ARG A 148 13.03 -15.15 5.00
CA ARG A 148 14.18 -14.51 4.34
C ARG A 148 13.76 -13.82 3.04
N ARG A 149 13.04 -14.54 2.17
CA ARG A 149 12.59 -14.02 0.88
C ARG A 149 11.67 -12.81 1.02
N SER A 150 10.72 -12.88 1.96
CA SER A 150 9.83 -11.75 2.24
C SER A 150 10.60 -10.53 2.74
N LEU A 151 11.59 -10.72 3.63
CA LEU A 151 12.43 -9.62 4.12
C LEU A 151 13.32 -9.03 3.02
N GLU A 152 13.87 -9.87 2.13
CA GLU A 152 14.65 -9.43 0.96
C GLU A 152 13.77 -8.60 0.01
N THR A 153 12.57 -9.06 -0.31
CA THR A 153 11.61 -8.34 -1.15
C THR A 153 11.24 -6.97 -0.54
N ILE A 154 10.92 -6.91 0.75
CA ILE A 154 10.62 -5.65 1.44
C ILE A 154 11.81 -4.70 1.37
N ARG A 155 13.03 -5.17 1.67
CA ARG A 155 14.26 -4.38 1.56
C ARG A 155 14.45 -3.80 0.16
N ASP A 156 14.25 -4.63 -0.85
CA ASP A 156 14.50 -4.24 -2.24
C ASP A 156 13.43 -3.27 -2.76
N ILE A 157 12.17 -3.42 -2.35
CA ILE A 157 11.09 -2.44 -2.62
C ILE A 157 11.42 -1.09 -1.95
N VAL A 158 11.77 -1.09 -0.66
CA VAL A 158 12.10 0.14 0.06
C VAL A 158 13.30 0.84 -0.61
N ARG A 159 14.34 0.07 -0.96
CA ARG A 159 15.51 0.62 -1.66
C ARG A 159 15.14 1.20 -3.03
N PHE A 160 14.30 0.52 -3.79
CA PHE A 160 13.82 1.01 -5.08
C PHE A 160 13.08 2.34 -4.94
N LEU A 161 12.14 2.45 -4.00
CA LEU A 161 11.36 3.67 -3.79
C LEU A 161 12.17 4.83 -3.18
N GLN A 162 13.27 4.53 -2.48
CA GLN A 162 14.18 5.53 -1.93
C GLN A 162 15.20 6.03 -2.94
N LYS A 163 15.37 5.35 -4.08
CA LYS A 163 16.29 5.76 -5.12
C LYS A 163 15.83 7.10 -5.69
N SER A 164 16.76 8.04 -5.82
CA SER A 164 16.56 9.34 -6.45
C SER A 164 16.99 9.28 -7.91
N GLU A 165 16.32 9.99 -8.80
CA GLU A 165 16.68 10.02 -10.23
C GLU A 165 18.01 10.73 -10.50
N ASN A 166 18.39 11.70 -9.65
CA ASN A 166 19.63 12.47 -9.82
C ASN A 166 20.43 12.51 -8.51
N GLU A 167 21.56 11.84 -8.48
CA GLU A 167 22.52 11.92 -7.36
C GLU A 167 23.28 13.27 -7.33
N GLU A 168 23.13 14.11 -8.37
CA GLU A 168 23.91 15.35 -8.56
C GLU A 168 23.16 16.64 -8.24
N GLU A 169 21.82 16.61 -8.00
CA GLU A 169 21.06 17.81 -7.66
C GLU A 169 20.57 17.78 -6.21
N GLU A 170 20.79 18.88 -5.45
CA GLU A 170 20.41 19.03 -4.04
C GLU A 170 18.88 18.98 -3.78
N GLU A 171 18.05 19.10 -4.81
CA GLU A 171 16.59 18.89 -4.74
C GLU A 171 16.19 17.57 -5.40
N THR A 172 16.46 16.47 -4.73
CA THR A 172 16.13 15.13 -5.18
C THR A 172 14.64 14.82 -4.97
N THR A 173 13.82 15.20 -5.91
CA THR A 173 12.41 14.78 -5.94
C THR A 173 12.35 13.33 -6.41
N SER A 174 11.85 12.44 -5.55
CA SER A 174 11.61 11.05 -5.94
C SER A 174 10.59 10.99 -7.07
N PRO A 175 10.76 10.13 -8.08
CA PRO A 175 9.78 9.94 -9.15
C PRO A 175 8.44 9.38 -8.64
N TYR A 176 8.44 8.81 -7.43
CA TYR A 176 7.28 8.17 -6.79
C TYR A 176 7.09 8.68 -5.34
N PRO A 177 6.74 9.98 -5.14
CA PRO A 177 6.71 10.60 -3.82
C PRO A 177 5.67 10.01 -2.88
N CYS A 178 4.50 9.60 -3.39
CA CYS A 178 3.44 9.02 -2.55
C CYS A 178 3.81 7.61 -2.08
N LEU A 179 4.39 6.78 -2.95
CA LEU A 179 4.89 5.45 -2.58
C LEU A 179 6.12 5.54 -1.69
N LYS A 180 7.02 6.50 -1.91
CA LYS A 180 8.17 6.76 -1.03
C LYS A 180 7.70 7.10 0.38
N ARG A 181 6.70 7.97 0.51
CA ARG A 181 6.10 8.31 1.81
C ARG A 181 5.46 7.09 2.49
N LEU A 182 4.71 6.27 1.73
CA LEU A 182 4.14 5.02 2.22
C LEU A 182 5.21 4.04 2.73
N ALA A 183 6.37 4.00 2.07
CA ALA A 183 7.50 3.15 2.46
C ALA A 183 8.38 3.74 3.58
N GLY A 184 8.17 5.01 3.95
CA GLY A 184 9.03 5.74 4.89
C GLY A 184 9.08 5.15 6.30
N ASP A 185 7.97 4.56 6.76
CA ASP A 185 7.86 3.97 8.09
C ASP A 185 8.29 2.49 8.14
N ILE A 186 8.68 1.91 6.99
CA ILE A 186 9.04 0.49 6.92
C ILE A 186 10.48 0.29 7.40
N THR A 187 10.63 -0.47 8.49
CA THR A 187 11.94 -0.87 8.98
C THR A 187 12.46 -2.09 8.23
N VAL A 188 13.67 -2.00 7.70
CA VAL A 188 14.38 -3.12 7.06
C VAL A 188 15.37 -3.75 8.02
N PHE A 189 15.58 -5.07 7.90
CA PHE A 189 16.40 -5.88 8.82
C PHE A 189 17.58 -6.57 8.11
N PRO A 190 18.58 -5.84 7.59
CA PRO A 190 19.68 -6.42 6.81
C PRO A 190 20.52 -7.42 7.62
N GLN A 191 20.71 -7.16 8.90
CA GLN A 191 21.45 -8.06 9.78
C GLN A 191 20.73 -9.41 9.97
N LEU A 192 19.38 -9.40 10.09
CA LEU A 192 18.59 -10.62 10.20
C LEU A 192 18.65 -11.41 8.89
N ILE A 193 18.50 -10.74 7.75
CA ILE A 193 18.66 -11.37 6.43
C ILE A 193 20.03 -12.03 6.31
N GLY A 194 21.11 -11.36 6.72
CA GLY A 194 22.46 -11.89 6.71
C GLY A 194 22.62 -13.13 7.59
N LYS A 195 22.06 -13.12 8.82
CA LYS A 195 22.07 -14.28 9.72
C LYS A 195 21.33 -15.48 9.12
N ILE A 196 20.14 -15.28 8.57
CA ILE A 196 19.37 -16.37 7.93
C ILE A 196 20.11 -16.88 6.70
N SER A 197 20.72 -16.02 5.89
CA SER A 197 21.53 -16.38 4.73
C SER A 197 22.83 -17.13 5.12
N GLY A 198 23.32 -16.94 6.34
CA GLY A 198 24.40 -17.75 6.92
C GLY A 198 23.98 -19.20 7.17
N ILE A 199 22.73 -19.42 7.55
CA ILE A 199 22.15 -20.73 7.89
C ILE A 199 21.64 -21.45 6.63
N LEU A 200 20.92 -20.74 5.75
CA LEU A 200 20.28 -21.31 4.57
C LEU A 200 21.10 -21.12 3.30
N SER A 201 21.06 -22.13 2.45
CA SER A 201 21.52 -22.05 1.06
C SER A 201 20.58 -21.14 0.21
N PRO A 202 20.96 -20.78 -1.02
CA PRO A 202 20.08 -20.07 -1.96
C PRO A 202 18.77 -20.82 -2.26
N TYR A 203 18.78 -22.14 -2.12
CA TYR A 203 17.64 -23.03 -2.39
C TYR A 203 16.80 -23.33 -1.14
N GLY A 204 17.03 -22.66 -0.03
CA GLY A 204 16.28 -22.83 1.21
C GLY A 204 16.70 -24.04 2.06
N LYS A 205 17.79 -24.73 1.75
CA LYS A 205 18.29 -25.85 2.54
C LYS A 205 19.29 -25.39 3.59
N ILE A 206 19.25 -26.01 4.77
CA ILE A 206 20.22 -25.76 5.85
C ILE A 206 21.60 -26.17 5.38
N LYS A 207 22.56 -25.25 5.44
CA LYS A 207 23.95 -25.50 5.08
C LYS A 207 24.61 -26.45 6.04
N ASP A 208 25.56 -27.26 5.53
CA ASP A 208 26.30 -28.20 6.36
C ASP A 208 27.13 -27.53 7.46
N ASN A 209 27.55 -26.31 7.21
CA ASN A 209 28.30 -25.45 8.13
C ASN A 209 27.46 -24.40 8.85
N ALA A 210 26.14 -24.59 8.91
CA ALA A 210 25.23 -23.63 9.58
C ALA A 210 25.55 -23.50 11.08
N SER A 211 26.07 -24.57 11.71
CA SER A 211 26.72 -24.52 13.02
C SER A 211 27.89 -25.49 13.09
N ALA A 212 28.83 -25.25 13.99
CA ALA A 212 29.98 -26.14 14.20
C ALA A 212 29.55 -27.55 14.60
N GLU A 213 28.51 -27.66 15.43
CA GLU A 213 27.93 -28.91 15.89
C GLU A 213 27.30 -29.71 14.74
N LEU A 214 26.49 -29.04 13.91
CA LEU A 214 25.88 -29.67 12.72
C LEU A 214 26.95 -30.17 11.75
N ALA A 215 28.00 -29.38 11.52
CA ALA A 215 29.11 -29.76 10.65
C ALA A 215 29.87 -30.99 11.19
N ARG A 216 30.02 -31.11 12.52
CA ARG A 216 30.61 -32.28 13.16
C ARG A 216 29.74 -33.53 12.97
N ILE A 217 28.45 -33.44 13.31
CA ILE A 217 27.48 -34.55 13.20
C ILE A 217 27.40 -35.06 11.76
N ARG A 218 27.28 -34.15 10.77
CA ARG A 218 27.19 -34.55 9.35
C ARG A 218 28.47 -35.25 8.86
N ARG A 219 29.64 -34.82 9.31
CA ARG A 219 30.93 -35.52 9.00
C ARG A 219 30.99 -36.92 9.61
N GLU A 220 30.57 -37.07 10.86
CA GLU A 220 30.51 -38.37 11.54
C GLU A 220 29.54 -39.32 10.82
N LEU A 221 28.35 -38.84 10.45
CA LEU A 221 27.39 -39.62 9.66
C LEU A 221 27.96 -40.07 8.33
N ALA A 222 28.58 -39.14 7.56
CA ALA A 222 29.18 -39.48 6.27
C ALA A 222 30.30 -40.53 6.40
N SER A 223 31.12 -40.45 7.45
CA SER A 223 32.17 -41.45 7.70
C SER A 223 31.61 -42.85 8.05
N THR A 224 30.49 -42.87 8.79
CA THR A 224 29.85 -44.15 9.18
C THR A 224 29.11 -44.80 8.02
N MET A 225 28.56 -44.03 7.09
CA MET A 225 27.84 -44.55 5.91
C MET A 225 28.79 -44.98 4.78
N GLY A 226 30.05 -44.53 4.80
CA GLY A 226 31.07 -44.88 3.81
C GLY A 226 31.97 -46.08 4.21
N SER A 227 31.75 -46.64 5.39
CA SER A 227 32.42 -47.85 5.89
C SER A 227 31.53 -49.07 5.67
#